data_37acc127398891be59ec561011af8431
#
_entry.id   37acc127398891be59ec561011af8431
#
_cell.length_a   1.000
_cell.length_b   1.000
_cell.length_c   1.000
_cell.angle_alpha   90.00
_cell.angle_beta   90.00
_cell.angle_gamma   90.00
#
_symmetry.space_group_name_H-M   'P 1'
#
loop_
_entity.id
_entity.type
_entity.pdbx_description
1 polymer ?
#
loop_
_entity_poly.entity_id
_entity_poly.type
_entity_poly.pdbx_seq_one_letter_code
_entity_poly.pdbx_strand_id
1 'polypeptide(L)'
;MIKTSAIFLFLNYCLGKKVDMSMVVAKIDWRQLYTFASRQALLGFCFDGIERLAKEFSEELKQNPMERDLLMTWMGKAQQIRRQNIKVNVVASKLYSMLREDGLRCCILKGQGNALMYPNAYSRNPGI
;
A
#
# COMPACT_ATOMS: atom_id res chain seq x y z
N MET A 1 4.44 -22.89 -2.16
CA MET A 1 5.46 -22.04 -1.51
C MET A 1 5.72 -20.81 -2.37
N ILE A 2 5.53 -19.60 -1.83
CA ILE A 2 5.90 -18.40 -2.54
C ILE A 2 7.41 -18.36 -2.64
N LYS A 3 7.89 -18.17 -3.86
CA LYS A 3 9.29 -17.90 -4.04
C LYS A 3 9.57 -16.48 -3.53
N THR A 4 10.44 -16.36 -2.56
CA THR A 4 10.86 -15.09 -1.96
C THR A 4 11.20 -14.05 -3.04
N SER A 5 11.84 -14.50 -4.14
CA SER A 5 12.19 -13.64 -5.26
C SER A 5 10.97 -12.99 -5.94
N ALA A 6 9.83 -13.70 -6.05
CA ALA A 6 8.62 -13.14 -6.66
C ALA A 6 8.04 -12.04 -5.77
N ILE A 7 8.05 -12.22 -4.46
CA ILE A 7 7.60 -11.19 -3.52
C ILE A 7 8.48 -9.94 -3.62
N PHE A 8 9.79 -10.09 -3.61
CA PHE A 8 10.70 -8.95 -3.70
C PHE A 8 10.57 -8.21 -5.03
N LEU A 9 10.38 -8.91 -6.14
CA LEU A 9 10.14 -8.28 -7.43
C LEU A 9 8.83 -7.50 -7.41
N PHE A 10 7.79 -8.08 -6.83
CA PHE A 10 6.51 -7.39 -6.68
C PHE A 10 6.64 -6.14 -5.81
N LEU A 11 7.35 -6.22 -4.68
CA LEU A 11 7.57 -5.06 -3.81
C LEU A 11 8.35 -3.95 -4.52
N ASN A 12 9.36 -4.29 -5.29
CA ASN A 12 10.09 -3.32 -6.11
C ASN A 12 9.17 -2.65 -7.12
N TYR A 13 8.27 -3.42 -7.73
CA TYR A 13 7.27 -2.87 -8.63
C TYR A 13 6.34 -1.90 -7.90
N CYS A 14 5.88 -2.25 -6.70
CA CYS A 14 5.03 -1.39 -5.88
C CYS A 14 5.73 -0.08 -5.50
N LEU A 15 7.05 -0.10 -5.35
CA LEU A 15 7.83 1.10 -5.06
C LEU A 15 7.98 2.04 -6.27
N GLY A 16 7.50 1.64 -7.43
CA GLY A 16 7.58 2.43 -8.64
C GLY A 16 8.81 2.14 -9.50
N LYS A 17 9.59 1.13 -9.14
CA LYS A 17 10.73 0.72 -9.95
C LYS A 17 10.25 0.03 -11.22
N LYS A 18 11.04 0.16 -12.30
CA LYS A 18 10.75 -0.54 -13.55
C LYS A 18 11.09 -2.02 -13.39
N VAL A 19 10.08 -2.85 -13.31
CA VAL A 19 10.21 -4.30 -13.22
C VAL A 19 9.31 -4.91 -14.28
N ASP A 20 9.85 -5.86 -15.05
CA ASP A 20 9.04 -6.63 -15.97
C ASP A 20 8.29 -7.69 -15.18
N MET A 21 6.99 -7.47 -14.98
CA MET A 21 6.13 -8.35 -14.20
C MET A 21 5.50 -9.47 -15.02
N SER A 22 5.75 -9.51 -16.34
CA SER A 22 5.08 -10.48 -17.22
C SER A 22 5.27 -11.93 -16.78
N MET A 23 6.47 -12.29 -16.34
CA MET A 23 6.76 -13.65 -15.84
C MET A 23 6.42 -13.80 -14.36
N VAL A 24 6.47 -12.71 -13.60
CA VAL A 24 6.27 -12.73 -12.15
C VAL A 24 4.81 -12.93 -11.79
N VAL A 25 3.89 -12.29 -12.52
CA VAL A 25 2.45 -12.39 -12.26
C VAL A 25 1.97 -13.83 -12.26
N ALA A 26 2.44 -14.65 -13.19
CA ALA A 26 2.05 -16.05 -13.29
C ALA A 26 2.48 -16.89 -12.08
N LYS A 27 3.47 -16.43 -11.33
CA LYS A 27 4.06 -17.14 -10.18
C LYS A 27 3.52 -16.68 -8.84
N ILE A 28 2.69 -15.62 -8.82
CA ILE A 28 2.17 -15.07 -7.57
C ILE A 28 1.02 -15.93 -7.06
N ASP A 29 1.12 -16.35 -5.80
CA ASP A 29 0.00 -16.88 -5.04
C ASP A 29 -0.62 -15.71 -4.27
N TRP A 30 -1.79 -15.25 -4.71
CA TRP A 30 -2.42 -14.05 -4.18
C TRP A 30 -2.78 -14.16 -2.69
N ARG A 31 -3.18 -15.35 -2.23
CA ARG A 31 -3.50 -15.55 -0.81
C ARG A 31 -2.25 -15.47 0.07
N GLN A 32 -1.16 -16.04 -0.40
CA GLN A 32 0.10 -15.95 0.33
C GLN A 32 0.63 -14.51 0.34
N LEU A 33 0.48 -13.80 -0.78
CA LEU A 33 0.85 -12.38 -0.86
C LEU A 33 0.00 -11.55 0.12
N TYR A 34 -1.30 -11.80 0.18
CA TYR A 34 -2.19 -11.14 1.12
C TYR A 34 -1.76 -11.38 2.57
N THR A 35 -1.47 -12.63 2.92
CA THR A 35 -1.01 -12.99 4.26
C THR A 35 0.29 -12.28 4.61
N PHE A 36 1.24 -12.27 3.67
CA PHE A 36 2.52 -11.57 3.85
C PHE A 36 2.29 -10.07 4.06
N ALA A 37 1.50 -9.44 3.18
CA ALA A 37 1.22 -8.01 3.26
C ALA A 37 0.50 -7.65 4.56
N SER A 38 -0.43 -8.50 5.01
CA SER A 38 -1.15 -8.30 6.28
C SER A 38 -0.19 -8.32 7.46
N ARG A 39 0.72 -9.30 7.50
CA ARG A 39 1.69 -9.43 8.59
C ARG A 39 2.71 -8.29 8.63
N GLN A 40 3.05 -7.74 7.46
CA GLN A 40 4.03 -6.67 7.34
C GLN A 40 3.40 -5.28 7.30
N ALA A 41 2.08 -5.18 7.51
CA ALA A 41 1.34 -3.92 7.47
C ALA A 41 1.47 -3.20 6.12
N LEU A 42 1.46 -3.96 5.02
CA LEU A 42 1.64 -3.47 3.65
C LEU A 42 0.40 -3.67 2.79
N LEU A 43 -0.78 -3.92 3.38
CA LEU A 43 -2.00 -4.20 2.61
C LEU A 43 -2.35 -3.07 1.63
N GLY A 44 -2.33 -1.83 2.08
CA GLY A 44 -2.64 -0.69 1.23
C GLY A 44 -1.59 -0.46 0.16
N PHE A 45 -0.33 -0.52 0.55
CA PHE A 45 0.81 -0.35 -0.34
C PHE A 45 0.81 -1.40 -1.46
N CYS A 46 0.63 -2.66 -1.10
CA CYS A 46 0.58 -3.76 -2.07
C CYS A 46 -0.66 -3.69 -2.95
N PHE A 47 -1.79 -3.24 -2.42
CA PHE A 47 -3.02 -3.10 -3.22
C PHE A 47 -2.87 -2.03 -4.31
N ASP A 48 -2.20 -0.94 -4.02
CA ASP A 48 -1.88 0.07 -5.04
C ASP A 48 -1.05 -0.54 -6.17
N GLY A 49 -0.09 -1.41 -5.82
CA GLY A 49 0.68 -2.15 -6.79
C GLY A 49 -0.18 -3.08 -7.65
N ILE A 50 -1.17 -3.73 -7.05
CA ILE A 50 -2.11 -4.60 -7.77
C ILE A 50 -2.98 -3.79 -8.74
N GLU A 51 -3.46 -2.62 -8.32
CA GLU A 51 -4.23 -1.75 -9.19
C GLU A 51 -3.42 -1.30 -10.41
N ARG A 52 -2.15 -0.95 -10.19
CA ARG A 52 -1.23 -0.59 -11.25
C ARG A 52 -0.96 -1.77 -12.18
N LEU A 53 -0.78 -2.96 -11.60
CA LEU A 53 -0.58 -4.20 -12.34
C LEU A 53 -1.77 -4.51 -13.26
N ALA A 54 -2.98 -4.28 -12.79
CA ALA A 54 -4.19 -4.47 -13.56
C ALA A 54 -4.27 -3.54 -14.78
N LYS A 55 -3.62 -2.39 -14.71
CA LYS A 55 -3.54 -1.44 -15.84
C LYS A 55 -2.42 -1.77 -16.81
N GLU A 56 -1.23 -2.11 -16.28
CA GLU A 56 -0.01 -2.27 -17.08
C GLU A 56 0.17 -3.70 -17.60
N PHE A 57 -0.30 -4.70 -16.85
CA PHE A 57 -0.13 -6.12 -17.15
C PHE A 57 -1.47 -6.87 -17.11
N SER A 58 -2.50 -6.29 -17.75
CA SER A 58 -3.86 -6.84 -17.69
C SER A 58 -3.97 -8.25 -18.30
N GLU A 59 -3.25 -8.52 -19.37
CA GLU A 59 -3.30 -9.85 -20.01
C GLU A 59 -2.69 -10.92 -19.13
N GLU A 60 -1.55 -10.63 -18.52
CA GLU A 60 -0.87 -11.56 -17.61
C GLU A 60 -1.73 -11.81 -16.37
N LEU A 61 -2.39 -10.77 -15.88
CA LEU A 61 -3.28 -10.88 -14.72
C LEU A 61 -4.51 -11.74 -15.02
N LYS A 62 -5.04 -11.67 -16.24
CA LYS A 62 -6.15 -12.53 -16.67
C LYS A 62 -5.80 -14.01 -16.68
N GLN A 63 -4.53 -14.34 -16.88
CA GLN A 63 -4.06 -15.73 -16.86
C GLN A 63 -3.89 -16.27 -15.44
N ASN A 64 -3.72 -15.40 -14.45
CA ASN A 64 -3.62 -15.76 -13.04
C ASN A 64 -4.43 -14.76 -12.20
N PRO A 65 -5.76 -14.77 -12.32
CA PRO A 65 -6.59 -13.77 -11.65
C PRO A 65 -6.66 -14.04 -10.14
N MET A 66 -6.81 -12.97 -9.39
CA MET A 66 -7.09 -13.07 -7.96
C MET A 66 -8.52 -13.56 -7.76
N GLU A 67 -8.72 -14.45 -6.78
CA GLU A 67 -10.05 -14.88 -6.38
C GLU A 67 -10.91 -13.68 -5.98
N ARG A 68 -12.17 -13.68 -6.42
CA ARG A 68 -13.07 -12.53 -6.22
C ARG A 68 -13.25 -12.17 -4.75
N ASP A 69 -13.45 -13.14 -3.88
CA ASP A 69 -13.64 -12.89 -2.45
C ASP A 69 -12.39 -12.26 -1.82
N LEU A 70 -11.22 -12.72 -2.20
CA LEU A 70 -9.96 -12.15 -1.75
C LEU A 70 -9.79 -10.71 -2.25
N LEU A 71 -10.11 -10.47 -3.53
CA LEU A 71 -10.03 -9.14 -4.12
C LEU A 71 -10.94 -8.15 -3.38
N MET A 72 -12.18 -8.56 -3.09
CA MET A 72 -13.15 -7.71 -2.37
C MET A 72 -12.67 -7.42 -0.95
N THR A 73 -12.15 -8.43 -0.25
CA THR A 73 -11.62 -8.27 1.10
C THR A 73 -10.43 -7.31 1.12
N TRP A 74 -9.49 -7.49 0.20
CA TRP A 74 -8.30 -6.65 0.13
C TRP A 74 -8.66 -5.21 -0.24
N MET A 75 -9.55 -5.03 -1.20
CA MET A 75 -10.04 -3.72 -1.60
C MET A 75 -10.67 -2.99 -0.40
N GLY A 76 -11.50 -3.68 0.37
CA GLY A 76 -12.12 -3.13 1.58
C GLY A 76 -11.09 -2.68 2.60
N LYS A 77 -10.07 -3.50 2.84
CA LYS A 77 -8.97 -3.16 3.75
C LYS A 77 -8.18 -1.95 3.25
N ALA A 78 -7.88 -1.89 1.96
CA ALA A 78 -7.15 -0.77 1.38
C ALA A 78 -7.94 0.55 1.51
N GLN A 79 -9.25 0.51 1.28
CA GLN A 79 -10.12 1.66 1.45
C GLN A 79 -10.18 2.12 2.91
N GLN A 80 -10.23 1.17 3.84
CA GLN A 80 -10.21 1.47 5.27
C GLN A 80 -8.91 2.18 5.67
N ILE A 81 -7.77 1.71 5.17
CA ILE A 81 -6.47 2.33 5.42
C ILE A 81 -6.46 3.77 4.89
N ARG A 82 -6.96 4.00 3.69
CA ARG A 82 -7.04 5.35 3.11
C ARG A 82 -7.90 6.28 3.96
N ARG A 83 -9.06 5.81 4.43
CA ARG A 83 -9.94 6.60 5.30
C ARG A 83 -9.29 6.92 6.63
N GLN A 84 -8.59 5.97 7.23
CA GLN A 84 -7.86 6.20 8.47
C GLN A 84 -6.77 7.25 8.30
N ASN A 85 -6.04 7.22 7.19
CA ASN A 85 -5.02 8.22 6.89
C ASN A 85 -5.62 9.61 6.75
N ILE A 86 -6.77 9.74 6.10
CA ILE A 86 -7.46 11.02 5.97
C ILE A 86 -7.82 11.55 7.35
N LYS A 87 -8.39 10.72 8.23
CA LYS A 87 -8.76 11.12 9.59
C LYS A 87 -7.53 11.55 10.40
N VAL A 88 -6.46 10.76 10.35
CA VAL A 88 -5.23 11.07 11.09
C VAL A 88 -4.62 12.37 10.58
N ASN A 89 -4.63 12.59 9.26
CA ASN A 89 -4.12 13.82 8.66
C ASN A 89 -4.92 15.05 9.12
N VAL A 90 -6.23 14.94 9.21
CA VAL A 90 -7.09 16.05 9.69
C VAL A 90 -6.74 16.40 11.13
N VAL A 91 -6.60 15.40 12.01
CA VAL A 91 -6.25 15.62 13.41
C VAL A 91 -4.86 16.22 13.54
N ALA A 92 -3.87 15.65 12.82
CA ALA A 92 -2.49 16.14 12.85
C ALA A 92 -2.40 17.58 12.35
N SER A 93 -3.13 17.90 11.28
CA SER A 93 -3.18 19.26 10.72
C SER A 93 -3.78 20.27 11.69
N LYS A 94 -4.86 19.91 12.37
CA LYS A 94 -5.49 20.77 13.38
C LYS A 94 -4.54 21.04 14.55
N LEU A 95 -3.92 19.99 15.06
CA LEU A 95 -2.97 20.11 16.18
C LEU A 95 -1.78 20.98 15.78
N TYR A 96 -1.24 20.76 14.59
CA TYR A 96 -0.12 21.55 14.06
C TYR A 96 -0.49 23.03 13.99
N SER A 97 -1.68 23.35 13.44
CA SER A 97 -2.15 24.74 13.33
C SER A 97 -2.36 25.39 14.70
N MET A 98 -2.95 24.66 15.66
CA MET A 98 -3.15 25.16 17.02
C MET A 98 -1.82 25.51 17.69
N LEU A 99 -0.83 24.64 17.57
CA LEU A 99 0.48 24.87 18.18
C LEU A 99 1.19 26.06 17.52
N ARG A 100 1.05 26.22 16.23
CA ARG A 100 1.65 27.36 15.51
C ARG A 100 0.99 28.69 15.90
N GLU A 101 -0.33 28.70 16.06
CA GLU A 101 -1.06 29.89 16.50
C GLU A 101 -0.61 30.33 17.89
N ASP A 102 -0.23 29.39 18.74
CA ASP A 102 0.31 29.67 20.08
C ASP A 102 1.80 30.06 20.03
N GLY A 103 2.39 30.19 18.84
CA GLY A 103 3.77 30.59 18.68
C GLY A 103 4.79 29.47 18.85
N LEU A 104 4.33 28.23 18.94
CA LEU A 104 5.19 27.08 19.10
C LEU A 104 5.68 26.56 17.74
N ARG A 105 6.97 26.22 17.68
CA ARG A 105 7.53 25.54 16.51
C ARG A 105 7.30 24.05 16.68
N CYS A 106 6.74 23.42 15.66
CA CYS A 106 6.50 21.97 15.68
C CYS A 106 6.68 21.36 14.30
N CYS A 107 6.90 20.07 14.27
CA CYS A 107 6.96 19.32 13.02
C CYS A 107 6.36 17.93 13.26
N ILE A 108 5.92 17.30 12.18
CA ILE A 108 5.39 15.94 12.22
C ILE A 108 6.55 14.99 11.97
N LEU A 109 6.90 14.21 13.00
CA LEU A 109 7.93 13.17 12.92
C LEU A 109 7.25 11.83 12.74
N LYS A 110 7.91 10.89 12.06
CA LYS A 110 7.41 9.53 11.86
C LYS A 110 5.99 9.51 11.27
N GLY A 111 5.34 8.39 11.30
CA GLY A 111 3.95 8.23 10.90
C GLY A 111 3.59 9.03 9.64
N GLN A 112 2.73 10.04 9.81
CA GLN A 112 2.23 10.83 8.69
C GLN A 112 3.33 11.64 7.99
N GLY A 113 4.39 12.04 8.69
CA GLY A 113 5.55 12.66 8.06
C GLY A 113 6.28 11.71 7.12
N ASN A 114 6.49 10.46 7.56
CA ASN A 114 7.13 9.43 6.74
C ASN A 114 6.24 8.96 5.59
N ALA A 115 4.92 9.10 5.71
CA ALA A 115 3.99 8.70 4.66
C ALA A 115 4.28 9.43 3.33
N LEU A 116 4.84 10.63 3.38
CA LEU A 116 5.19 11.39 2.19
C LEU A 116 6.27 10.70 1.33
N MET A 117 7.00 9.75 1.90
CA MET A 117 8.02 8.98 1.18
C MET A 117 7.43 7.78 0.42
N TYR A 118 6.16 7.46 0.64
CA TYR A 118 5.47 6.39 -0.07
C TYR A 118 4.97 6.89 -1.44
N PRO A 119 4.88 6.00 -2.45
CA PRO A 119 4.28 6.39 -3.74
C PRO A 119 2.86 6.94 -3.58
N ASN A 120 2.08 6.39 -2.64
CA ASN A 120 0.78 6.92 -2.24
C ASN A 120 0.77 7.04 -0.72
N ALA A 121 0.80 8.28 -0.23
CA ALA A 121 0.84 8.56 1.21
C ALA A 121 -0.36 8.00 1.97
N TYR A 122 -1.52 7.89 1.30
CA TYR A 122 -2.75 7.39 1.92
C TYR A 122 -2.79 5.87 2.06
N SER A 123 -1.86 5.17 1.47
CA SER A 123 -1.80 3.70 1.50
C SER A 123 -0.89 3.15 2.59
N ARG A 124 -0.17 4.02 3.29
CA ARG A 124 0.62 3.61 4.44
C ARG A 124 -0.32 3.24 5.59
N ASN A 125 -0.09 2.07 6.22
CA ASN A 125 -0.92 1.64 7.35
C ASN A 125 -0.66 2.55 8.56
N PRO A 126 -1.64 3.37 9.00
CA PRO A 126 -1.46 4.24 10.17
C PRO A 126 -1.58 3.44 11.47
N GLY A 127 -0.97 3.93 12.53
CA GLY A 127 -1.10 3.32 13.85
C GLY A 127 -0.15 2.17 14.14
N ILE A 128 0.89 2.04 13.36
CA ILE A 128 1.96 1.07 13.60
C ILE A 128 3.21 1.76 14.07
#